data_9d940debe0d9b4fdc10bc4120f4f21a7
#
_entry.id   9d940debe0d9b4fdc10bc4120f4f21a7
#
_cell.length_a   1.000
_cell.length_b   1.000
_cell.length_c   1.000
_cell.angle_alpha   90.00
_cell.angle_beta   90.00
_cell.angle_gamma   90.00
#
_symmetry.space_group_name_H-M   'P 1'
#
loop_
_entity.id
_entity.type
_entity.pdbx_description
1 polymer ?
#
loop_
_entity_poly.entity_id
_entity_poly.type
_entity_poly.pdbx_seq_one_letter_code
_entity_poly.pdbx_strand_id
1 'polypeptide(L)'
;EEYLIDLDDDDFIMRLSLHVRNLIVRAQDLSYSRNPMTRSIKTTYPMIYELAVFIAAEVQREEGIVIHDDEISYIALHVGSHLERQAKREVRLTAALVCPNYHDLHVILRERIEAVLGDELQLRIVITRTDVDLAELSTDLVLTTIDLRSFADNVILIQPFLTETDVDAIRRAIGRVRRLRRRRQLTDELLRFFDPALFLRNFTAPSEEAMIAALGHRMIEAGVIDHSYITGAIERERMSSTAFTDTLAVPHAMTMNAHRTAISIVINETPMPWGENRVNVIALIAFSAAGRTTFQTVFDQFVTVFSDRDYVQQLVKKAVDFPTFIDELVRGIED
;
A
#
# COMPACT_ATOMS: atom_id res chain seq x y z
N GLU A 1 13.82 4.75 12.37
CA GLU A 1 14.37 5.68 11.31
C GLU A 1 14.32 5.05 9.91
N GLU A 2 14.47 3.73 9.74
CA GLU A 2 14.49 3.05 8.43
C GLU A 2 13.16 3.19 7.66
N TYR A 3 12.02 3.14 8.32
CA TYR A 3 10.69 3.11 7.70
C TYR A 3 9.89 4.41 7.81
N LEU A 4 10.45 5.55 8.30
CA LEU A 4 9.79 6.85 8.49
C LEU A 4 8.43 6.77 9.23
N ILE A 5 8.26 5.81 10.11
CA ILE A 5 7.08 5.67 10.94
C ILE A 5 7.41 6.23 12.31
N ASP A 6 6.56 7.13 12.78
CA ASP A 6 6.65 7.64 14.13
C ASP A 6 6.07 6.59 15.09
N LEU A 7 6.97 5.91 15.78
CA LEU A 7 6.64 4.95 16.84
C LEU A 7 6.94 5.52 18.23
N ASP A 8 7.23 6.83 18.34
CA ASP A 8 7.57 7.51 19.58
C ASP A 8 6.29 7.86 20.36
N ASP A 9 5.70 6.82 20.95
CA ASP A 9 4.50 6.89 21.80
C ASP A 9 4.72 5.98 23.01
N ASP A 10 4.77 6.55 24.18
CA ASP A 10 5.10 5.84 25.44
C ASP A 10 4.18 4.65 25.70
N ASP A 11 2.87 4.78 25.42
CA ASP A 11 1.89 3.70 25.60
C ASP A 11 2.12 2.56 24.62
N PHE A 12 2.43 2.89 23.36
CA PHE A 12 2.79 1.91 22.35
C PHE A 12 4.09 1.18 22.71
N ILE A 13 5.14 1.92 23.05
CA ILE A 13 6.45 1.35 23.44
C ILE A 13 6.28 0.43 24.65
N MET A 14 5.54 0.85 25.66
CA MET A 14 5.29 0.04 26.86
C MET A 14 4.58 -1.28 26.53
N ARG A 15 3.51 -1.23 25.72
CA ARG A 15 2.74 -2.44 25.32
C ARG A 15 3.57 -3.37 24.44
N LEU A 16 4.31 -2.84 23.48
CA LEU A 16 5.18 -3.62 22.62
C LEU A 16 6.32 -4.26 23.43
N SER A 17 6.97 -3.52 24.33
CA SER A 17 8.04 -4.03 25.19
C SER A 17 7.55 -5.16 26.09
N LEU A 18 6.35 -5.04 26.66
CA LEU A 18 5.75 -6.12 27.44
C LEU A 18 5.50 -7.38 26.61
N HIS A 19 4.98 -7.19 25.37
CA HIS A 19 4.78 -8.30 24.44
C HIS A 19 6.11 -8.97 24.06
N VAL A 20 7.13 -8.19 23.67
CA VAL A 20 8.45 -8.68 23.29
C VAL A 20 9.11 -9.44 24.45
N ARG A 21 9.04 -8.92 25.68
CA ARG A 21 9.54 -9.64 26.86
C ARG A 21 8.90 -11.02 27.04
N ASN A 22 7.58 -11.11 26.88
CA ASN A 22 6.86 -12.37 26.98
C ASN A 22 7.20 -13.31 25.81
N LEU A 23 7.43 -12.77 24.61
CA LEU A 23 7.88 -13.51 23.44
C LEU A 23 9.27 -14.13 23.68
N ILE A 24 10.22 -13.37 24.23
CA ILE A 24 11.56 -13.85 24.56
C ILE A 24 11.48 -15.07 25.51
N VAL A 25 10.66 -14.98 26.56
CA VAL A 25 10.47 -16.10 27.51
C VAL A 25 9.89 -17.32 26.78
N ARG A 26 8.85 -17.15 25.95
CA ARG A 26 8.26 -18.26 25.19
C ARG A 26 9.26 -18.88 24.21
N ALA A 27 10.08 -18.06 23.55
CA ALA A 27 11.09 -18.54 22.61
C ALA A 27 12.18 -19.35 23.32
N GLN A 28 12.63 -18.93 24.51
CA GLN A 28 13.59 -19.66 25.33
C GLN A 28 13.02 -21.00 25.81
N ASP A 29 11.74 -21.07 26.13
CA ASP A 29 11.04 -22.29 26.56
C ASP A 29 10.56 -23.16 25.36
N LEU A 30 10.84 -22.76 24.11
CA LEU A 30 10.35 -23.38 22.86
C LEU A 30 8.81 -23.54 22.83
N SER A 31 8.09 -22.63 23.49
CA SER A 31 6.62 -22.65 23.66
C SER A 31 5.98 -21.50 22.85
N TYR A 32 6.03 -21.59 21.52
CA TYR A 32 5.51 -20.56 20.63
C TYR A 32 3.98 -20.53 20.59
N SER A 33 3.41 -19.32 20.51
CA SER A 33 1.97 -19.11 20.35
C SER A 33 1.59 -19.18 18.89
N ARG A 34 0.57 -19.98 18.56
CA ARG A 34 0.02 -20.03 17.21
C ARG A 34 -0.90 -18.84 16.96
N ASN A 35 -0.76 -18.20 15.79
CA ASN A 35 -1.63 -17.12 15.37
C ASN A 35 -2.42 -17.52 14.11
N PRO A 36 -3.74 -17.73 14.19
CA PRO A 36 -4.54 -18.13 13.03
C PRO A 36 -4.68 -17.02 11.98
N MET A 37 -4.30 -15.78 12.30
CA MET A 37 -4.41 -14.62 11.41
C MET A 37 -3.12 -14.34 10.64
N THR A 38 -2.03 -15.09 10.86
CA THR A 38 -0.71 -14.85 10.25
C THR A 38 -0.80 -14.65 8.75
N ARG A 39 -1.45 -15.57 8.03
CA ARG A 39 -1.62 -15.47 6.59
C ARG A 39 -2.42 -14.24 6.18
N SER A 40 -3.52 -13.95 6.88
CA SER A 40 -4.36 -12.78 6.59
C SER A 40 -3.61 -11.47 6.82
N ILE A 41 -2.88 -11.35 7.93
CA ILE A 41 -2.09 -10.14 8.24
C ILE A 41 -1.02 -9.92 7.16
N LYS A 42 -0.28 -10.96 6.82
CA LYS A 42 0.78 -10.92 5.81
C LYS A 42 0.27 -10.49 4.44
N THR A 43 -0.89 -11.01 4.00
CA THR A 43 -1.47 -10.70 2.69
C THR A 43 -2.18 -9.34 2.65
N THR A 44 -2.91 -8.98 3.72
CA THR A 44 -3.77 -7.78 3.72
C THR A 44 -3.00 -6.52 4.14
N TYR A 45 -1.98 -6.68 4.99
CA TYR A 45 -1.18 -5.59 5.56
C TYR A 45 0.32 -5.86 5.40
N PRO A 46 0.81 -6.05 4.15
CA PRO A 46 2.18 -6.48 3.89
C PRO A 46 3.22 -5.53 4.47
N MET A 47 3.01 -4.22 4.38
CA MET A 47 3.91 -3.22 4.94
C MET A 47 3.99 -3.28 6.48
N ILE A 48 2.86 -3.47 7.15
CA ILE A 48 2.82 -3.65 8.61
C ILE A 48 3.55 -4.92 9.02
N TYR A 49 3.38 -5.99 8.23
CA TYR A 49 4.09 -7.24 8.44
C TYR A 49 5.60 -7.08 8.28
N GLU A 50 6.07 -6.33 7.27
CA GLU A 50 7.50 -6.03 7.06
C GLU A 50 8.12 -5.26 8.23
N LEU A 51 7.39 -4.28 8.78
CA LEU A 51 7.83 -3.60 10.01
C LEU A 51 7.98 -4.55 11.19
N ALA A 52 7.06 -5.50 11.32
CA ALA A 52 7.13 -6.51 12.37
C ALA A 52 8.31 -7.47 12.15
N VAL A 53 8.61 -7.85 10.90
CA VAL A 53 9.81 -8.63 10.54
C VAL A 53 11.07 -7.88 10.94
N PHE A 54 11.16 -6.58 10.62
CA PHE A 54 12.30 -5.75 11.00
C PHE A 54 12.50 -5.72 12.53
N ILE A 55 11.42 -5.50 13.31
CA ILE A 55 11.48 -5.51 14.78
C ILE A 55 11.91 -6.90 15.29
N ALA A 56 11.35 -7.97 14.72
CA ALA A 56 11.69 -9.34 15.09
C ALA A 56 13.16 -9.65 14.79
N ALA A 57 13.70 -9.14 13.67
CA ALA A 57 15.10 -9.30 13.31
C ALA A 57 16.05 -8.72 14.35
N GLU A 58 15.74 -7.50 14.81
CA GLU A 58 16.53 -6.85 15.84
C GLU A 58 16.52 -7.64 17.16
N VAL A 59 15.33 -8.09 17.58
CA VAL A 59 15.19 -8.91 18.80
C VAL A 59 15.92 -10.24 18.67
N GLN A 60 15.82 -10.93 17.52
CA GLN A 60 16.55 -12.18 17.26
C GLN A 60 18.07 -11.99 17.36
N ARG A 61 18.56 -10.88 16.79
CA ARG A 61 19.99 -10.58 16.79
C ARG A 61 20.52 -10.28 18.20
N GLU A 62 19.74 -9.54 19.00
CA GLU A 62 20.15 -9.14 20.35
C GLU A 62 20.04 -10.30 21.36
N GLU A 63 18.98 -11.10 21.28
CA GLU A 63 18.65 -12.11 22.27
C GLU A 63 19.10 -13.53 21.87
N GLY A 64 19.55 -13.73 20.61
CA GLY A 64 19.99 -15.03 20.10
C GLY A 64 18.89 -16.09 20.02
N ILE A 65 17.63 -15.67 19.86
CA ILE A 65 16.45 -16.54 19.78
C ILE A 65 15.95 -16.64 18.35
N VAL A 66 15.06 -17.61 18.05
CA VAL A 66 14.34 -17.71 16.78
C VAL A 66 12.92 -17.20 16.97
N ILE A 67 12.43 -16.37 16.08
CA ILE A 67 11.05 -15.85 16.09
C ILE A 67 10.34 -16.33 14.84
N HIS A 68 9.22 -17.03 15.00
CA HIS A 68 8.42 -17.59 13.91
C HIS A 68 7.36 -16.60 13.41
N ASP A 69 6.85 -16.83 12.18
CA ASP A 69 5.83 -16.00 11.51
C ASP A 69 4.61 -15.69 12.39
N ASP A 70 4.18 -16.62 13.23
CA ASP A 70 3.06 -16.40 14.14
C ASP A 70 3.35 -15.31 15.19
N GLU A 71 4.55 -15.30 15.74
CA GLU A 71 4.97 -14.26 16.71
C GLU A 71 5.23 -12.93 16.00
N ILE A 72 5.79 -12.95 14.78
CA ILE A 72 5.93 -11.74 13.94
C ILE A 72 4.54 -11.12 13.70
N SER A 73 3.52 -11.94 13.46
CA SER A 73 2.16 -11.46 13.24
C SER A 73 1.54 -10.82 14.48
N TYR A 74 1.89 -11.26 15.70
CA TYR A 74 1.47 -10.56 16.92
C TYR A 74 2.15 -9.19 17.04
N ILE A 75 3.44 -9.08 16.69
CA ILE A 75 4.12 -7.77 16.63
C ILE A 75 3.41 -6.88 15.59
N ALA A 76 3.05 -7.42 14.42
CA ALA A 76 2.33 -6.69 13.38
C ALA A 76 0.98 -6.14 13.86
N LEU A 77 0.23 -6.89 14.70
CA LEU A 77 -1.01 -6.39 15.30
C LEU A 77 -0.79 -5.20 16.23
N HIS A 78 0.30 -5.19 17.01
CA HIS A 78 0.64 -4.04 17.87
C HIS A 78 0.98 -2.81 17.02
N VAL A 79 1.83 -2.97 16.00
CA VAL A 79 2.22 -1.91 15.07
C VAL A 79 1.00 -1.38 14.31
N GLY A 80 0.19 -2.26 13.72
CA GLY A 80 -1.01 -1.90 12.96
C GLY A 80 -2.03 -1.11 13.79
N SER A 81 -2.29 -1.53 15.03
CA SER A 81 -3.19 -0.82 15.94
C SER A 81 -2.69 0.59 16.31
N HIS A 82 -1.38 0.79 16.37
CA HIS A 82 -0.79 2.11 16.60
C HIS A 82 -0.93 3.00 15.36
N LEU A 83 -0.58 2.49 14.18
CA LEU A 83 -0.67 3.23 12.92
C LEU A 83 -2.11 3.62 12.57
N GLU A 84 -3.09 2.76 12.82
CA GLU A 84 -4.50 3.07 12.60
C GLU A 84 -4.99 4.25 13.47
N ARG A 85 -4.49 4.37 14.69
CA ARG A 85 -4.77 5.53 15.55
C ARG A 85 -4.16 6.82 15.04
N GLN A 86 -2.98 6.76 14.40
CA GLN A 86 -2.32 7.92 13.79
C GLN A 86 -2.95 8.32 12.45
N ALA A 87 -3.45 7.37 11.65
CA ALA A 87 -4.00 7.59 10.31
C ALA A 87 -5.25 8.47 10.24
N LYS A 88 -5.87 8.83 11.36
CA LYS A 88 -7.04 9.74 11.44
C LYS A 88 -6.78 11.18 10.96
N ARG A 89 -5.57 11.51 10.50
CA ARG A 89 -5.21 12.83 9.93
C ARG A 89 -5.09 12.80 8.41
N GLU A 90 -6.02 12.15 7.71
CA GLU A 90 -6.02 12.23 6.24
C GLU A 90 -6.24 13.67 5.74
N VAL A 91 -5.58 14.02 4.62
CA VAL A 91 -5.75 15.32 3.96
C VAL A 91 -7.22 15.49 3.56
N ARG A 92 -7.84 16.58 4.03
CA ARG A 92 -9.22 16.94 3.68
C ARG A 92 -9.31 17.16 2.19
N LEU A 93 -10.36 16.61 1.57
CA LEU A 93 -10.69 16.96 0.19
C LEU A 93 -11.28 18.36 0.12
N THR A 94 -11.15 19.02 -1.03
CA THR A 94 -11.72 20.35 -1.28
C THR A 94 -13.07 20.22 -1.99
N ALA A 95 -14.05 21.06 -1.60
CA ALA A 95 -15.34 21.10 -2.29
C ALA A 95 -15.80 22.52 -2.60
N ALA A 96 -16.57 22.62 -3.68
CA ALA A 96 -17.41 23.77 -3.97
C ALA A 96 -18.87 23.47 -3.58
N LEU A 97 -19.56 24.43 -3.01
CA LEU A 97 -21.00 24.36 -2.75
C LEU A 97 -21.72 25.27 -3.74
N VAL A 98 -22.59 24.73 -4.58
CA VAL A 98 -23.48 25.47 -5.49
C VAL A 98 -24.88 25.45 -4.87
N CYS A 99 -25.30 26.60 -4.33
CA CYS A 99 -26.60 26.75 -3.68
C CYS A 99 -27.14 28.15 -3.97
N PRO A 100 -28.24 28.29 -4.77
CA PRO A 100 -28.84 29.57 -5.02
C PRO A 100 -29.20 30.33 -3.75
N ASN A 101 -29.09 31.65 -3.79
CA ASN A 101 -29.36 32.51 -2.64
C ASN A 101 -30.85 32.61 -2.34
N TYR A 102 -31.38 31.73 -1.50
CA TYR A 102 -32.72 31.80 -0.92
C TYR A 102 -32.61 31.86 0.61
N HIS A 103 -33.00 33.02 1.20
CA HIS A 103 -33.06 33.17 2.66
C HIS A 103 -31.83 32.63 3.41
N ASP A 104 -30.64 32.97 2.92
CA ASP A 104 -29.34 32.53 3.51
C ASP A 104 -29.15 31.01 3.62
N LEU A 105 -29.90 30.23 2.83
CA LEU A 105 -29.82 28.76 2.82
C LEU A 105 -28.40 28.26 2.60
N HIS A 106 -27.62 28.92 1.75
CA HIS A 106 -26.21 28.57 1.48
C HIS A 106 -25.33 28.70 2.75
N VAL A 107 -25.63 29.63 3.65
CA VAL A 107 -24.90 29.80 4.92
C VAL A 107 -25.23 28.66 5.86
N ILE A 108 -26.53 28.39 6.06
CA ILE A 108 -27.01 27.30 6.92
C ILE A 108 -26.45 25.95 6.46
N LEU A 109 -26.49 25.72 5.14
CA LEU A 109 -26.02 24.46 4.55
C LEU A 109 -24.50 24.30 4.68
N ARG A 110 -23.74 25.38 4.48
CA ARG A 110 -22.29 25.42 4.72
C ARG A 110 -21.95 25.04 6.16
N GLU A 111 -22.56 25.71 7.14
CA GLU A 111 -22.32 25.46 8.55
C GLU A 111 -22.61 23.99 8.92
N ARG A 112 -23.68 23.43 8.37
CA ARG A 112 -24.07 22.05 8.63
C ARG A 112 -23.11 21.04 7.97
N ILE A 113 -22.63 21.29 6.76
CA ILE A 113 -21.63 20.46 6.08
C ILE A 113 -20.31 20.51 6.85
N GLU A 114 -19.87 21.70 7.26
CA GLU A 114 -18.64 21.88 8.04
C GLU A 114 -18.73 21.20 9.42
N ALA A 115 -19.91 21.23 10.07
CA ALA A 115 -20.11 20.56 11.36
C ALA A 115 -20.09 19.03 11.26
N VAL A 116 -20.59 18.43 10.16
CA VAL A 116 -20.73 16.98 10.01
C VAL A 116 -19.55 16.34 9.27
N LEU A 117 -18.97 17.06 8.29
CA LEU A 117 -17.95 16.56 7.36
C LEU A 117 -16.64 17.37 7.41
N GLY A 118 -16.51 18.34 8.30
CA GLY A 118 -15.35 19.24 8.35
C GLY A 118 -14.02 18.57 8.57
N ASP A 119 -14.00 17.35 9.13
CA ASP A 119 -12.78 16.53 9.28
C ASP A 119 -12.37 15.86 7.97
N GLU A 120 -13.32 15.63 7.05
CA GLU A 120 -13.13 14.90 5.79
C GLU A 120 -13.09 15.84 4.58
N LEU A 121 -13.79 16.99 4.65
CA LEU A 121 -14.05 17.89 3.53
C LEU A 121 -13.87 19.36 3.93
N GLN A 122 -13.19 20.14 3.08
CA GLN A 122 -13.04 21.58 3.22
C GLN A 122 -13.85 22.30 2.14
N LEU A 123 -14.88 23.08 2.52
CA LEU A 123 -15.58 23.95 1.57
C LEU A 123 -14.70 25.17 1.24
N ARG A 124 -14.22 25.24 0.00
CA ARG A 124 -13.38 26.35 -0.50
C ARG A 124 -14.17 27.45 -1.17
N ILE A 125 -15.22 27.09 -1.88
CA ILE A 125 -15.99 27.99 -2.73
C ILE A 125 -17.47 27.78 -2.44
N VAL A 126 -18.22 28.89 -2.30
CA VAL A 126 -19.67 28.89 -2.25
C VAL A 126 -20.18 29.74 -3.42
N ILE A 127 -20.99 29.15 -4.28
CA ILE A 127 -21.53 29.76 -5.49
C ILE A 127 -23.02 29.87 -5.34
N THR A 128 -23.55 31.11 -5.41
CA THR A 128 -24.96 31.39 -5.25
C THR A 128 -25.70 31.66 -6.57
N ARG A 129 -24.97 31.66 -7.67
CA ARG A 129 -25.54 31.77 -9.02
C ARG A 129 -25.85 30.39 -9.60
N THR A 130 -26.73 30.32 -10.57
CA THR A 130 -27.18 29.07 -11.21
C THR A 130 -26.41 28.71 -12.47
N ASP A 131 -25.76 29.69 -13.10
CA ASP A 131 -24.90 29.54 -14.28
C ASP A 131 -23.45 29.25 -13.83
N VAL A 132 -23.12 27.99 -13.66
CA VAL A 132 -21.80 27.56 -13.15
C VAL A 132 -21.10 26.80 -14.24
N ASP A 133 -19.89 27.23 -14.59
CA ASP A 133 -18.98 26.44 -15.39
C ASP A 133 -18.19 25.52 -14.46
N LEU A 134 -18.53 24.24 -14.52
CA LEU A 134 -17.85 23.19 -13.68
C LEU A 134 -16.38 23.00 -14.04
N ALA A 135 -15.97 23.32 -15.27
CA ALA A 135 -14.60 23.18 -15.74
C ALA A 135 -13.65 24.19 -15.07
N GLU A 136 -14.19 25.33 -14.62
CA GLU A 136 -13.41 26.35 -13.89
C GLU A 136 -13.24 26.02 -12.40
N LEU A 137 -13.94 25.02 -11.86
CA LEU A 137 -13.90 24.67 -10.45
C LEU A 137 -12.72 23.71 -10.18
N SER A 138 -11.64 24.25 -9.62
CA SER A 138 -10.47 23.48 -9.18
C SER A 138 -10.69 22.85 -7.79
N THR A 139 -11.82 22.14 -7.59
CA THR A 139 -12.15 21.43 -6.36
C THR A 139 -12.36 19.95 -6.63
N ASP A 140 -12.18 19.13 -5.59
CA ASP A 140 -12.29 17.67 -5.69
C ASP A 140 -13.73 17.20 -5.88
N LEU A 141 -14.65 17.89 -5.20
CA LEU A 141 -16.08 17.63 -5.23
C LEU A 141 -16.86 18.92 -5.47
N VAL A 142 -18.02 18.78 -6.08
CA VAL A 142 -19.02 19.84 -6.20
C VAL A 142 -20.32 19.35 -5.56
N LEU A 143 -20.72 19.99 -4.47
CA LEU A 143 -22.01 19.77 -3.82
C LEU A 143 -23.00 20.78 -4.38
N THR A 144 -24.15 20.33 -4.84
CA THR A 144 -25.13 21.23 -5.47
C THR A 144 -26.53 20.94 -4.98
N THR A 145 -27.34 21.99 -4.78
CA THR A 145 -28.78 21.87 -4.47
C THR A 145 -29.68 21.99 -5.72
N ILE A 146 -29.07 22.20 -6.90
CA ILE A 146 -29.76 22.30 -8.17
C ILE A 146 -29.16 21.30 -9.16
N ASP A 147 -29.99 20.83 -10.10
CA ASP A 147 -29.55 19.96 -11.19
C ASP A 147 -28.70 20.77 -12.19
N LEU A 148 -27.40 20.56 -12.18
CA LEU A 148 -26.43 21.17 -13.09
C LEU A 148 -26.32 20.43 -14.43
N ARG A 149 -27.17 19.41 -14.67
CA ARG A 149 -27.13 18.56 -15.88
C ARG A 149 -25.75 18.00 -16.19
N SER A 150 -24.99 17.71 -15.14
CA SER A 150 -23.67 17.15 -15.25
C SER A 150 -23.71 15.65 -14.90
N PHE A 151 -22.99 14.83 -15.70
CA PHE A 151 -22.78 13.41 -15.44
C PHE A 151 -21.40 13.14 -14.79
N ALA A 152 -20.72 14.19 -14.32
CA ALA A 152 -19.43 14.02 -13.69
C ALA A 152 -19.57 13.36 -12.30
N ASP A 153 -18.78 12.32 -12.03
CA ASP A 153 -18.83 11.51 -10.80
C ASP A 153 -18.49 12.30 -9.52
N ASN A 154 -17.89 13.47 -9.66
CA ASN A 154 -17.54 14.37 -8.57
C ASN A 154 -18.61 15.43 -8.27
N VAL A 155 -19.73 15.47 -9.01
CA VAL A 155 -20.87 16.36 -8.77
C VAL A 155 -21.95 15.60 -8.00
N ILE A 156 -22.32 16.11 -6.82
CA ILE A 156 -23.27 15.46 -5.93
C ILE A 156 -24.45 16.39 -5.70
N LEU A 157 -25.62 15.97 -6.13
CA LEU A 157 -26.88 16.63 -5.83
C LEU A 157 -27.27 16.32 -4.39
N ILE A 158 -27.47 17.36 -3.58
CA ILE A 158 -27.88 17.27 -2.17
C ILE A 158 -29.17 18.02 -1.93
N GLN A 159 -29.90 17.66 -0.90
CA GLN A 159 -31.10 18.39 -0.51
C GLN A 159 -30.76 19.75 0.11
N PRO A 160 -31.65 20.76 -0.01
CA PRO A 160 -31.48 22.07 0.61
C PRO A 160 -31.30 21.97 2.15
N PHE A 161 -31.89 20.98 2.77
CA PHE A 161 -31.68 20.62 4.17
C PHE A 161 -30.94 19.30 4.21
N LEU A 162 -29.65 19.34 4.46
CA LEU A 162 -28.76 18.19 4.44
C LEU A 162 -29.32 17.00 5.23
N THR A 163 -29.56 15.89 4.54
CA THR A 163 -30.07 14.65 5.11
C THR A 163 -28.94 13.65 5.40
N GLU A 164 -29.22 12.61 6.20
CA GLU A 164 -28.24 11.51 6.40
C GLU A 164 -27.88 10.81 5.08
N THR A 165 -28.87 10.65 4.19
CA THR A 165 -28.65 10.08 2.84
C THR A 165 -27.69 10.92 2.02
N ASP A 166 -27.74 12.27 2.12
CA ASP A 166 -26.80 13.17 1.47
C ASP A 166 -25.40 13.02 2.05
N VAL A 167 -25.29 12.95 3.39
CA VAL A 167 -24.01 12.74 4.07
C VAL A 167 -23.36 11.44 3.62
N ASP A 168 -24.12 10.36 3.53
CA ASP A 168 -23.63 9.07 3.04
C ASP A 168 -23.21 9.12 1.56
N ALA A 169 -23.96 9.86 0.72
CA ALA A 169 -23.60 10.06 -0.66
C ALA A 169 -22.28 10.83 -0.80
N ILE A 170 -22.10 11.89 0.00
CA ILE A 170 -20.86 12.67 0.04
C ILE A 170 -19.69 11.79 0.51
N ARG A 171 -19.85 11.01 1.57
CA ARG A 171 -18.81 10.10 2.05
C ARG A 171 -18.41 9.05 1.02
N ARG A 172 -19.39 8.48 0.30
CA ARG A 172 -19.09 7.55 -0.82
C ARG A 172 -18.27 8.24 -1.91
N ALA A 173 -18.60 9.50 -2.25
CA ALA A 173 -17.87 10.26 -3.24
C ALA A 173 -16.46 10.62 -2.77
N ILE A 174 -16.28 11.03 -1.49
CA ILE A 174 -14.98 11.23 -0.86
C ILE A 174 -14.12 9.95 -1.01
N GLY A 175 -14.68 8.80 -0.67
CA GLY A 175 -14.00 7.51 -0.81
C GLY A 175 -13.60 7.20 -2.26
N ARG A 176 -14.46 7.50 -3.26
CA ARG A 176 -14.14 7.33 -4.69
C ARG A 176 -12.99 8.25 -5.12
N VAL A 177 -13.06 9.54 -4.80
CA VAL A 177 -12.02 10.51 -5.19
C VAL A 177 -10.69 10.17 -4.57
N ARG A 178 -10.66 9.79 -3.28
CA ARG A 178 -9.45 9.35 -2.59
C ARG A 178 -8.84 8.12 -3.27
N ARG A 179 -9.65 7.12 -3.61
CA ARG A 179 -9.18 5.92 -4.32
C ARG A 179 -8.60 6.25 -5.69
N LEU A 180 -9.30 7.07 -6.49
CA LEU A 180 -8.84 7.46 -7.83
C LEU A 180 -7.53 8.27 -7.79
N ARG A 181 -7.39 9.20 -6.83
CA ARG A 181 -6.13 9.94 -6.62
C ARG A 181 -4.99 9.01 -6.24
N ARG A 182 -5.23 8.15 -5.25
CA ARG A 182 -4.24 7.18 -4.81
C ARG A 182 -3.81 6.27 -5.97
N ARG A 183 -4.74 5.76 -6.76
CA ARG A 183 -4.45 4.92 -7.94
C ARG A 183 -3.59 5.64 -8.96
N ARG A 184 -3.95 6.86 -9.38
CA ARG A 184 -3.19 7.64 -10.38
C ARG A 184 -1.76 7.91 -9.90
N GLN A 185 -1.60 8.42 -8.69
CA GLN A 185 -0.28 8.69 -8.13
C GLN A 185 0.57 7.41 -8.08
N LEU A 186 -0.02 6.29 -7.71
CA LEU A 186 0.65 5.00 -7.61
C LEU A 186 1.06 4.45 -8.98
N THR A 187 0.18 4.54 -9.97
CA THR A 187 0.50 4.09 -11.33
C THR A 187 1.72 4.84 -11.86
N ASP A 188 1.72 6.16 -11.75
CA ASP A 188 2.82 7.01 -12.22
C ASP A 188 4.13 6.72 -11.47
N GLU A 189 4.08 6.49 -10.17
CA GLU A 189 5.26 6.19 -9.34
C GLU A 189 5.75 4.77 -9.57
N LEU A 190 4.85 3.79 -9.58
CA LEU A 190 5.19 2.37 -9.76
C LEU A 190 5.84 2.11 -11.12
N LEU A 191 5.29 2.69 -12.19
CA LEU A 191 5.80 2.49 -13.55
C LEU A 191 7.25 2.99 -13.72
N ARG A 192 7.67 4.00 -12.95
CA ARG A 192 9.05 4.50 -12.96
C ARG A 192 10.07 3.50 -12.42
N PHE A 193 9.64 2.51 -11.66
CA PHE A 193 10.52 1.51 -11.05
C PHE A 193 10.77 0.30 -11.94
N PHE A 194 10.03 0.17 -13.04
CA PHE A 194 10.23 -0.90 -14.01
C PHE A 194 11.18 -0.49 -15.12
N ASP A 195 12.01 -1.44 -15.52
CA ASP A 195 13.02 -1.28 -16.58
C ASP A 195 12.95 -2.52 -17.50
N PRO A 196 12.90 -2.34 -18.83
CA PRO A 196 12.89 -3.49 -19.75
C PRO A 196 14.05 -4.47 -19.53
N ALA A 197 15.23 -3.97 -19.11
CA ALA A 197 16.41 -4.81 -18.83
C ALA A 197 16.23 -5.69 -17.59
N LEU A 198 15.29 -5.34 -16.70
CA LEU A 198 14.98 -6.04 -15.44
C LEU A 198 13.70 -6.89 -15.53
N PHE A 199 13.10 -7.00 -16.72
CA PHE A 199 11.95 -7.86 -16.98
C PHE A 199 12.40 -9.22 -17.55
N LEU A 200 11.90 -10.29 -16.96
CA LEU A 200 12.18 -11.66 -17.37
C LEU A 200 10.90 -12.45 -17.52
N ARG A 201 10.92 -13.37 -18.47
CA ARG A 201 9.83 -14.31 -18.69
C ARG A 201 10.33 -15.74 -18.69
N ASN A 202 9.57 -16.62 -18.03
CA ASN A 202 9.87 -18.05 -17.93
C ASN A 202 11.32 -18.34 -17.50
N PHE A 203 11.78 -17.55 -16.50
CA PHE A 203 13.07 -17.72 -15.87
C PHE A 203 12.91 -18.47 -14.55
N THR A 204 13.61 -19.59 -14.38
CA THR A 204 13.57 -20.42 -13.18
C THR A 204 14.95 -20.56 -12.57
N ALA A 205 15.01 -20.74 -11.26
CA ALA A 205 16.22 -21.00 -10.51
C ALA A 205 16.02 -22.23 -9.60
N PRO A 206 17.10 -22.87 -9.16
CA PRO A 206 17.02 -24.10 -8.35
C PRO A 206 16.50 -23.84 -6.91
N SER A 207 16.56 -22.61 -6.43
CA SER A 207 16.08 -22.18 -5.12
C SER A 207 15.68 -20.71 -5.13
N GLU A 208 15.01 -20.26 -4.06
CA GLU A 208 14.66 -18.86 -3.79
C GLU A 208 15.91 -17.97 -3.75
N GLU A 209 16.94 -18.41 -2.99
CA GLU A 209 18.21 -17.68 -2.89
C GLU A 209 18.91 -17.56 -4.25
N ALA A 210 18.89 -18.61 -5.06
CA ALA A 210 19.44 -18.56 -6.41
C ALA A 210 18.66 -17.61 -7.33
N MET A 211 17.35 -17.53 -7.17
CA MET A 211 16.52 -16.56 -7.89
C MET A 211 16.85 -15.13 -7.45
N ILE A 212 16.89 -14.86 -6.13
CA ILE A 212 17.27 -13.56 -5.59
C ILE A 212 18.64 -13.13 -6.10
N ALA A 213 19.63 -14.04 -6.08
CA ALA A 213 20.96 -13.77 -6.59
C ALA A 213 20.97 -13.47 -8.10
N ALA A 214 20.24 -14.23 -8.89
CA ALA A 214 20.16 -14.03 -10.34
C ALA A 214 19.54 -12.68 -10.72
N LEU A 215 18.44 -12.30 -10.05
CA LEU A 215 17.79 -10.99 -10.23
C LEU A 215 18.68 -9.86 -9.72
N GLY A 216 19.32 -10.06 -8.58
CA GLY A 216 20.25 -9.11 -8.00
C GLY A 216 21.46 -8.83 -8.90
N HIS A 217 22.05 -9.83 -9.53
CA HIS A 217 23.15 -9.61 -10.47
C HIS A 217 22.72 -8.77 -11.68
N ARG A 218 21.51 -8.97 -12.20
CA ARG A 218 20.98 -8.08 -13.26
C ARG A 218 20.80 -6.65 -12.77
N MET A 219 20.37 -6.47 -11.53
CA MET A 219 20.26 -5.15 -10.94
C MET A 219 21.61 -4.48 -10.71
N ILE A 220 22.67 -5.25 -10.41
CA ILE A 220 24.05 -4.74 -10.34
C ILE A 220 24.51 -4.28 -11.73
N GLU A 221 24.31 -5.09 -12.76
CA GLU A 221 24.65 -4.74 -14.15
C GLU A 221 23.91 -3.47 -14.61
N ALA A 222 22.69 -3.24 -14.13
CA ALA A 222 21.89 -2.04 -14.38
C ALA A 222 22.23 -0.85 -13.45
N GLY A 223 23.23 -0.99 -12.58
CA GLY A 223 23.65 0.07 -11.66
C GLY A 223 22.63 0.43 -10.58
N VAL A 224 21.79 -0.53 -10.19
CA VAL A 224 20.72 -0.32 -9.19
C VAL A 224 21.18 -0.59 -7.78
N ILE A 225 21.93 -1.68 -7.56
CA ILE A 225 22.36 -2.17 -6.25
C ILE A 225 23.81 -2.65 -6.26
N ASP A 226 24.37 -2.85 -5.08
CA ASP A 226 25.62 -3.57 -4.85
C ASP A 226 25.39 -5.02 -4.39
N HIS A 227 26.45 -5.81 -4.33
CA HIS A 227 26.42 -7.20 -3.82
C HIS A 227 25.87 -7.32 -2.40
N SER A 228 26.07 -6.31 -1.56
CA SER A 228 25.56 -6.27 -0.18
C SER A 228 24.03 -6.32 -0.13
N TYR A 229 23.36 -5.75 -1.13
CA TYR A 229 21.90 -5.79 -1.23
C TYR A 229 21.37 -7.22 -1.45
N ILE A 230 22.06 -8.01 -2.29
CA ILE A 230 21.70 -9.42 -2.54
C ILE A 230 21.78 -10.22 -1.22
N THR A 231 22.87 -10.01 -0.48
CA THR A 231 23.06 -10.68 0.83
C THR A 231 21.93 -10.30 1.78
N GLY A 232 21.62 -9.01 1.91
CA GLY A 232 20.53 -8.55 2.77
C GLY A 232 19.14 -9.06 2.35
N ALA A 233 18.89 -9.20 1.05
CA ALA A 233 17.63 -9.76 0.55
C ALA A 233 17.50 -11.27 0.85
N ILE A 234 18.59 -12.03 0.75
CA ILE A 234 18.64 -13.45 1.14
C ILE A 234 18.45 -13.61 2.65
N GLU A 235 19.11 -12.77 3.46
CA GLU A 235 18.93 -12.77 4.91
C GLU A 235 17.48 -12.46 5.30
N ARG A 236 16.85 -11.50 4.62
CA ARG A 236 15.44 -11.18 4.83
C ARG A 236 14.52 -12.35 4.47
N GLU A 237 14.75 -13.03 3.36
CA GLU A 237 13.96 -14.19 2.93
C GLU A 237 14.02 -15.32 3.96
N ARG A 238 15.20 -15.58 4.55
CA ARG A 238 15.43 -16.63 5.57
C ARG A 238 14.67 -16.38 6.87
N MET A 239 14.32 -15.13 7.18
CA MET A 239 13.58 -14.79 8.40
C MET A 239 12.10 -15.16 8.31
N SER A 240 11.51 -14.87 7.19
CA SER A 240 10.11 -15.14 6.85
C SER A 240 9.97 -15.08 5.34
N SER A 241 9.35 -16.07 4.73
CA SER A 241 9.18 -16.09 3.27
C SER A 241 8.52 -14.82 2.75
N THR A 242 9.07 -14.24 1.68
CA THR A 242 8.49 -13.09 1.00
C THR A 242 7.37 -13.46 0.01
N ALA A 243 6.88 -14.69 0.02
CA ALA A 243 5.63 -15.04 -0.66
C ALA A 243 4.45 -14.42 0.12
N PHE A 244 3.99 -13.24 -0.32
CA PHE A 244 2.84 -12.55 0.28
C PHE A 244 1.51 -13.14 -0.13
N THR A 245 1.47 -13.75 -1.33
CA THR A 245 0.28 -14.44 -1.85
C THR A 245 0.67 -15.81 -2.41
N ASP A 246 -0.32 -16.59 -2.83
CA ASP A 246 -0.08 -17.91 -3.46
C ASP A 246 0.56 -17.78 -4.85
N THR A 247 0.63 -16.58 -5.43
CA THR A 247 1.07 -16.33 -6.80
C THR A 247 2.24 -15.36 -6.90
N LEU A 248 2.55 -14.62 -5.81
CA LEU A 248 3.53 -13.55 -5.79
C LEU A 248 4.54 -13.71 -4.65
N ALA A 249 5.82 -13.61 -4.98
CA ALA A 249 6.91 -13.36 -4.03
C ALA A 249 7.54 -11.99 -4.31
N VAL A 250 7.86 -11.26 -3.22
CA VAL A 250 8.45 -9.91 -3.29
C VAL A 250 9.72 -9.85 -2.43
N PRO A 251 10.81 -10.53 -2.85
CA PRO A 251 12.06 -10.43 -2.13
C PRO A 251 12.61 -9.00 -2.15
N HIS A 252 13.21 -8.58 -1.03
CA HIS A 252 13.83 -7.27 -0.85
C HIS A 252 14.76 -7.30 0.36
N ALA A 253 15.67 -6.34 0.48
CA ALA A 253 16.50 -6.19 1.67
C ALA A 253 15.78 -5.34 2.73
N MET A 254 16.09 -5.57 4.01
CA MET A 254 15.58 -4.74 5.11
C MET A 254 16.17 -3.32 5.11
N THR A 255 17.36 -3.15 4.55
CA THR A 255 18.04 -1.85 4.45
C THR A 255 17.76 -1.19 3.10
N MET A 256 17.51 0.12 3.12
CA MET A 256 17.22 0.90 1.90
C MET A 256 18.50 1.50 1.30
N ASN A 257 19.48 0.63 0.99
CA ASN A 257 20.81 1.01 0.50
C ASN A 257 21.00 0.84 -1.02
N ALA A 258 19.92 0.72 -1.79
CA ALA A 258 20.01 0.75 -3.24
C ALA A 258 20.40 2.14 -3.76
N HIS A 259 21.12 2.22 -4.88
CA HIS A 259 21.48 3.48 -5.54
C HIS A 259 20.25 4.20 -6.10
N ARG A 260 19.28 3.43 -6.61
CA ARG A 260 17.96 3.89 -7.05
C ARG A 260 16.90 2.84 -6.75
N THR A 261 15.66 3.26 -6.56
CA THR A 261 14.54 2.33 -6.45
C THR A 261 14.23 1.71 -7.81
N ALA A 262 14.16 0.38 -7.87
CA ALA A 262 13.81 -0.37 -9.08
C ALA A 262 13.23 -1.75 -8.73
N ILE A 263 12.52 -2.35 -9.69
CA ILE A 263 11.90 -3.67 -9.58
C ILE A 263 12.45 -4.57 -10.70
N SER A 264 13.09 -5.67 -10.30
CA SER A 264 13.41 -6.75 -11.24
C SER A 264 12.34 -7.83 -11.14
N ILE A 265 11.60 -8.07 -12.23
CA ILE A 265 10.41 -8.91 -12.23
C ILE A 265 10.55 -10.12 -13.14
N VAL A 266 10.11 -11.26 -12.65
CA VAL A 266 9.98 -12.53 -13.41
C VAL A 266 8.51 -12.90 -13.47
N ILE A 267 8.03 -13.25 -14.66
CA ILE A 267 6.70 -13.81 -14.88
C ILE A 267 6.85 -15.20 -15.47
N ASN A 268 6.41 -16.21 -14.73
CA ASN A 268 6.53 -17.62 -15.10
C ASN A 268 5.15 -18.24 -15.38
N GLU A 269 5.02 -18.94 -16.51
CA GLU A 269 3.84 -19.76 -16.82
C GLU A 269 3.75 -20.96 -15.85
N THR A 270 4.88 -21.58 -15.57
CA THR A 270 4.98 -22.65 -14.58
C THR A 270 5.42 -22.06 -13.25
N PRO A 271 4.59 -22.17 -12.20
CA PRO A 271 4.92 -21.56 -10.91
C PRO A 271 6.14 -22.23 -10.25
N MET A 272 7.03 -21.42 -9.69
CA MET A 272 8.21 -21.85 -8.95
C MET A 272 7.86 -22.06 -7.47
N PRO A 273 8.41 -23.07 -6.76
CA PRO A 273 8.31 -23.17 -5.30
C PRO A 273 8.90 -21.94 -4.61
N TRP A 274 8.21 -21.42 -3.57
CA TRP A 274 8.67 -20.31 -2.75
C TRP A 274 8.07 -20.43 -1.34
N GLY A 275 8.87 -20.80 -0.37
CA GLY A 275 8.39 -21.20 0.94
C GLY A 275 7.37 -22.33 0.84
N GLU A 276 6.21 -22.12 1.46
CA GLU A 276 5.09 -23.06 1.38
C GLU A 276 4.21 -22.86 0.14
N ASN A 277 4.49 -21.84 -0.67
CA ASN A 277 3.68 -21.43 -1.84
C ASN A 277 4.34 -21.83 -3.17
N ARG A 278 3.61 -21.61 -4.26
CA ARG A 278 4.10 -21.75 -5.62
C ARG A 278 3.75 -20.50 -6.42
N VAL A 279 4.75 -19.65 -6.69
CA VAL A 279 4.53 -18.31 -7.24
C VAL A 279 4.79 -18.27 -8.76
N ASN A 280 3.95 -17.54 -9.47
CA ASN A 280 4.12 -17.24 -10.90
C ASN A 280 4.90 -15.94 -11.10
N VAL A 281 4.82 -15.03 -10.13
CA VAL A 281 5.44 -13.70 -10.20
C VAL A 281 6.44 -13.56 -9.08
N ILE A 282 7.68 -13.18 -9.42
CA ILE A 282 8.74 -12.89 -8.47
C ILE A 282 9.24 -11.49 -8.77
N ALA A 283 9.16 -10.59 -7.79
CA ALA A 283 9.58 -9.20 -7.94
C ALA A 283 10.63 -8.85 -6.88
N LEU A 284 11.92 -8.89 -7.25
CA LEU A 284 12.98 -8.36 -6.39
C LEU A 284 12.91 -6.83 -6.42
N ILE A 285 12.54 -6.23 -5.29
CA ILE A 285 12.45 -4.77 -5.18
C ILE A 285 13.70 -4.24 -4.49
N ALA A 286 14.34 -3.27 -5.12
CA ALA A 286 15.44 -2.50 -4.55
C ALA A 286 14.94 -1.12 -4.13
N PHE A 287 15.13 -0.77 -2.85
CA PHE A 287 14.72 0.53 -2.33
C PHE A 287 15.93 1.40 -1.99
N SER A 288 15.91 2.64 -2.47
CA SER A 288 16.86 3.67 -2.09
C SER A 288 16.34 4.51 -0.93
N ALA A 289 17.24 5.11 -0.17
CA ALA A 289 16.87 6.00 0.95
C ALA A 289 15.96 7.16 0.51
N ALA A 290 16.13 7.67 -0.71
CA ALA A 290 15.27 8.72 -1.28
C ALA A 290 13.84 8.22 -1.60
N GLY A 291 13.65 6.91 -1.78
CA GLY A 291 12.38 6.29 -2.11
C GLY A 291 11.52 5.84 -0.90
N ARG A 292 11.93 6.15 0.33
CA ARG A 292 11.28 5.67 1.55
C ARG A 292 9.78 5.96 1.63
N THR A 293 9.38 7.20 1.34
CA THR A 293 7.96 7.61 1.41
C THR A 293 7.11 6.87 0.37
N THR A 294 7.69 6.64 -0.80
CA THR A 294 7.05 5.93 -1.90
C THR A 294 6.96 4.41 -1.61
N PHE A 295 7.93 3.86 -0.85
CA PHE A 295 7.98 2.45 -0.49
C PHE A 295 6.67 1.93 0.10
N GLN A 296 6.18 2.58 1.17
CA GLN A 296 4.99 2.13 1.88
C GLN A 296 3.78 2.03 0.96
N THR A 297 3.60 3.05 0.13
CA THR A 297 2.43 3.18 -0.74
C THR A 297 2.51 2.20 -1.92
N VAL A 298 3.68 2.09 -2.54
CA VAL A 298 3.91 1.21 -3.70
C VAL A 298 3.89 -0.26 -3.30
N PHE A 299 4.48 -0.62 -2.17
CA PHE A 299 4.58 -1.99 -1.71
C PHE A 299 3.21 -2.63 -1.43
N ASP A 300 2.37 -1.97 -0.62
CA ASP A 300 1.02 -2.48 -0.31
C ASP A 300 0.16 -2.61 -1.56
N GLN A 301 0.23 -1.64 -2.46
CA GLN A 301 -0.54 -1.67 -3.70
C GLN A 301 -0.03 -2.75 -4.65
N PHE A 302 1.29 -2.90 -4.77
CA PHE A 302 1.88 -3.95 -5.58
C PHE A 302 1.39 -5.32 -5.11
N VAL A 303 1.46 -5.61 -3.82
CA VAL A 303 0.95 -6.87 -3.28
C VAL A 303 -0.56 -7.00 -3.51
N THR A 304 -1.33 -5.92 -3.34
CA THR A 304 -2.79 -5.93 -3.53
C THR A 304 -3.18 -6.29 -4.97
N VAL A 305 -2.54 -5.68 -5.98
CA VAL A 305 -2.80 -5.96 -7.42
C VAL A 305 -2.56 -7.44 -7.72
N PHE A 306 -1.47 -8.01 -7.19
CA PHE A 306 -1.12 -9.41 -7.42
C PHE A 306 -1.79 -10.40 -6.43
N SER A 307 -2.65 -9.93 -5.55
CA SER A 307 -3.45 -10.80 -4.66
C SER A 307 -4.64 -11.44 -5.38
N ASP A 308 -5.10 -10.84 -6.48
CA ASP A 308 -6.14 -11.42 -7.31
C ASP A 308 -5.55 -12.52 -8.21
N ARG A 309 -5.94 -13.75 -7.92
CA ARG A 309 -5.44 -14.93 -8.63
C ARG A 309 -5.87 -14.96 -10.11
N ASP A 310 -7.08 -14.51 -10.40
CA ASP A 310 -7.61 -14.51 -11.76
C ASP A 310 -6.88 -13.45 -12.61
N TYR A 311 -6.63 -12.29 -12.02
CA TYR A 311 -5.79 -11.27 -12.63
C TYR A 311 -4.38 -11.79 -12.92
N VAL A 312 -3.71 -12.43 -11.95
CA VAL A 312 -2.36 -12.98 -12.16
C VAL A 312 -2.33 -14.03 -13.26
N GLN A 313 -3.36 -14.88 -13.35
CA GLN A 313 -3.45 -15.86 -14.45
C GLN A 313 -3.62 -15.20 -15.82
N GLN A 314 -4.37 -14.10 -15.90
CA GLN A 314 -4.49 -13.31 -17.14
C GLN A 314 -3.17 -12.63 -17.49
N LEU A 315 -2.53 -11.99 -16.52
CA LEU A 315 -1.23 -11.35 -16.67
C LEU A 315 -0.19 -12.34 -17.20
N VAL A 316 -0.08 -13.53 -16.59
CA VAL A 316 0.85 -14.59 -17.01
C VAL A 316 0.63 -15.00 -18.47
N LYS A 317 -0.60 -15.01 -18.97
CA LYS A 317 -0.93 -15.35 -20.35
C LYS A 317 -0.65 -14.21 -21.33
N LYS A 318 -0.89 -12.98 -20.94
CA LYS A 318 -0.87 -11.81 -21.84
C LYS A 318 0.46 -11.06 -21.85
N ALA A 319 1.17 -11.01 -20.70
CA ALA A 319 2.43 -10.31 -20.55
C ALA A 319 3.58 -11.11 -21.23
N VAL A 320 3.58 -11.16 -22.54
CA VAL A 320 4.58 -11.93 -23.33
C VAL A 320 5.91 -11.19 -23.46
N ASP A 321 5.89 -9.87 -23.33
CA ASP A 321 7.04 -8.97 -23.35
C ASP A 321 6.84 -7.80 -22.37
N PHE A 322 7.83 -6.95 -22.25
CA PHE A 322 7.79 -5.81 -21.32
C PHE A 322 6.66 -4.80 -21.62
N PRO A 323 6.40 -4.36 -22.88
CA PRO A 323 5.29 -3.48 -23.20
C PRO A 323 3.93 -4.06 -22.78
N THR A 324 3.65 -5.31 -23.15
CA THR A 324 2.39 -5.98 -22.80
C THR A 324 2.26 -6.21 -21.28
N PHE A 325 3.38 -6.44 -20.58
CA PHE A 325 3.39 -6.48 -19.13
C PHE A 325 2.94 -5.15 -18.52
N ILE A 326 3.49 -4.03 -18.99
CA ILE A 326 3.13 -2.70 -18.49
C ILE A 326 1.66 -2.39 -18.75
N ASP A 327 1.14 -2.70 -19.95
CA ASP A 327 -0.26 -2.49 -20.29
C ASP A 327 -1.21 -3.29 -19.38
N GLU A 328 -0.90 -4.56 -19.12
CA GLU A 328 -1.70 -5.39 -18.21
C GLU A 328 -1.57 -4.95 -16.75
N LEU A 329 -0.37 -4.49 -16.32
CA LEU A 329 -0.16 -3.97 -14.98
C LEU A 329 -1.00 -2.70 -14.73
N VAL A 330 -0.99 -1.75 -15.66
CA VAL A 330 -1.83 -0.54 -15.59
C VAL A 330 -3.30 -0.92 -15.47
N ARG A 331 -3.77 -1.86 -16.30
CA ARG A 331 -5.15 -2.35 -16.24
C ARG A 331 -5.49 -2.95 -14.86
N GLY A 332 -4.62 -3.79 -14.30
CA GLY A 332 -4.84 -4.38 -12.98
C GLY A 332 -4.82 -3.38 -11.82
N ILE A 333 -4.18 -2.22 -11.99
CA ILE A 333 -4.22 -1.13 -11.01
C ILE A 333 -5.53 -0.32 -11.17
N GLU A 334 -6.06 -0.21 -12.38
CA GLU A 334 -7.27 0.57 -12.70
C GLU A 334 -8.58 -0.16 -12.36
N ASP A 335 -8.59 -1.49 -12.42
CA ASP A 335 -9.72 -2.34 -12.04
C ASP A 335 -9.85 -2.47 -10.51
#